data_ced5a5a681a408a2131855c7263aca74
#
_entry.id   ced5a5a681a408a2131855c7263aca74
#
_cell.length_a   1.000
_cell.length_b   1.000
_cell.length_c   1.000
_cell.angle_alpha   90.00
_cell.angle_beta   90.00
_cell.angle_gamma   90.00
#
_symmetry.space_group_name_H-M   'P 1'
#
loop_
_entity.id
_entity.type
_entity.pdbx_description
1 polymer ?
#
loop_
_entity_poly.entity_id
_entity_poly.type
_entity_poly.pdbx_seq_one_letter_code
_entity_poly.pdbx_strand_id
1 'polypeptide(L)'
;KAELASLENDHSAFDGGKEWIDASHPFSLDLDVFGERSLFQFLNRTCTPFGKETLSRWLRQLLDKKEEIETRQQAILELSRYNDFRETFRITGCLYKNEETGMKDLKEWIESPLVFLPQKSNQWICWAVPCINILLFALGMLDILSMSWFGLAFCSFAIASSRLVRR
;
A
#
# COMPACT_ATOMS: atom_id res chain seq x y z
N LYS A 1 10.54 25.85 -7.53
CA LYS A 1 9.72 27.08 -7.68
C LYS A 1 8.75 27.24 -6.51
N ALA A 2 7.89 26.24 -6.20
CA ALA A 2 6.92 26.34 -5.09
C ALA A 2 7.58 26.62 -3.73
N GLU A 3 8.73 25.99 -3.43
CA GLU A 3 9.47 26.24 -2.17
C GLU A 3 10.10 27.63 -2.13
N LEU A 4 10.53 28.18 -3.25
CA LEU A 4 11.03 29.56 -3.29
C LEU A 4 9.91 30.57 -3.05
N ALA A 5 8.73 30.35 -3.65
CA ALA A 5 7.55 31.16 -3.40
C ALA A 5 7.12 31.11 -1.93
N SER A 6 7.25 29.94 -1.28
CA SER A 6 6.89 29.81 0.14
C SER A 6 7.80 30.62 1.07
N LEU A 7 9.04 30.92 0.68
CA LEU A 7 9.92 31.84 1.42
C LEU A 7 9.42 33.30 1.36
N GLU A 8 8.65 33.64 0.32
CA GLU A 8 7.98 34.93 0.15
C GLU A 8 6.54 34.91 0.71
N ASN A 9 6.23 33.92 1.53
CA ASN A 9 4.91 33.71 2.15
C ASN A 9 3.78 33.33 1.17
N ASP A 10 4.14 32.91 -0.05
CA ASP A 10 3.18 32.37 -1.02
C ASP A 10 3.14 30.83 -0.95
N HIS A 11 2.09 30.31 -0.36
CA HIS A 11 1.85 28.88 -0.20
C HIS A 11 0.78 28.35 -1.18
N SER A 12 0.35 29.13 -2.16
CA SER A 12 -0.73 28.80 -3.09
C SER A 12 -0.48 27.52 -3.92
N ALA A 13 0.79 27.17 -4.14
CA ALA A 13 1.18 25.96 -4.84
C ALA A 13 0.99 24.66 -4.03
N PHE A 14 0.71 24.77 -2.73
CA PHE A 14 0.50 23.62 -1.86
C PHE A 14 -0.99 23.44 -1.58
N ASP A 15 -1.39 22.18 -1.46
CA ASP A 15 -2.77 21.83 -1.15
C ASP A 15 -3.11 22.22 0.30
N GLY A 16 -4.22 22.91 0.46
CA GLY A 16 -4.71 23.39 1.76
C GLY A 16 -5.64 22.41 2.50
N GLY A 17 -5.92 21.23 1.94
CA GLY A 17 -6.74 20.21 2.61
C GLY A 17 -8.21 20.63 2.77
N LYS A 18 -8.80 21.24 1.73
CA LYS A 18 -10.19 21.71 1.75
C LYS A 18 -11.22 20.60 2.06
N GLU A 19 -10.89 19.36 1.71
CA GLU A 19 -11.69 18.17 1.98
C GLU A 19 -11.87 17.85 3.47
N TRP A 20 -11.04 18.41 4.34
CA TRP A 20 -11.11 18.22 5.80
C TRP A 20 -11.69 19.41 6.56
N ILE A 21 -12.24 20.39 5.86
CA ILE A 21 -12.96 21.50 6.51
C ILE A 21 -14.23 20.93 7.14
N ASP A 22 -14.33 21.02 8.45
CA ASP A 22 -15.46 20.55 9.23
C ASP A 22 -15.87 21.61 10.25
N ALA A 23 -17.04 22.22 10.04
CA ALA A 23 -17.56 23.25 10.91
C ALA A 23 -18.00 22.72 12.30
N SER A 24 -18.18 21.41 12.42
CA SER A 24 -18.52 20.76 13.70
C SER A 24 -17.31 20.47 14.58
N HIS A 25 -16.10 20.58 13.99
CA HIS A 25 -14.86 20.30 14.72
C HIS A 25 -14.56 21.42 15.74
N PRO A 26 -14.17 21.09 16.98
CA PRO A 26 -14.07 22.04 18.09
C PRO A 26 -13.21 23.27 17.86
N PHE A 27 -12.17 23.19 17.01
CA PHE A 27 -11.21 24.28 16.83
C PHE A 27 -10.68 24.44 15.40
N SER A 28 -10.92 23.51 14.49
CA SER A 28 -10.25 23.51 13.18
C SER A 28 -10.67 24.69 12.31
N LEU A 29 -11.91 25.16 12.46
CA LEU A 29 -12.42 26.32 11.73
C LEU A 29 -11.90 27.63 12.35
N ASP A 30 -11.95 27.74 13.68
CA ASP A 30 -11.56 28.95 14.40
C ASP A 30 -10.03 29.25 14.28
N LEU A 31 -9.24 28.22 14.10
CA LEU A 31 -7.78 28.32 13.94
C LEU A 31 -7.30 28.25 12.48
N ASP A 32 -8.22 28.30 11.51
CA ASP A 32 -7.88 28.19 10.09
C ASP A 32 -6.94 27.01 9.80
N VAL A 33 -7.26 25.84 10.37
CA VAL A 33 -6.39 24.65 10.25
C VAL A 33 -6.37 24.15 8.83
N PHE A 34 -7.50 24.18 8.11
CA PHE A 34 -7.65 23.71 6.72
C PHE A 34 -8.21 24.80 5.81
N GLY A 35 -7.87 24.74 4.53
CA GLY A 35 -8.33 25.66 3.52
C GLY A 35 -7.19 26.48 2.92
N GLU A 36 -7.54 27.60 2.29
CA GLU A 36 -6.57 28.55 1.74
C GLU A 36 -5.90 29.35 2.86
N ARG A 37 -4.60 29.52 2.77
CA ARG A 37 -3.77 30.23 3.77
C ARG A 37 -3.81 29.60 5.18
N SER A 38 -4.14 28.30 5.24
CA SER A 38 -4.30 27.56 6.49
C SER A 38 -2.96 27.03 7.02
N LEU A 39 -3.00 26.61 8.29
CA LEU A 39 -1.86 25.91 8.91
C LEU A 39 -1.47 24.63 8.12
N PHE A 40 -2.46 23.87 7.66
CA PHE A 40 -2.21 22.69 6.84
C PHE A 40 -1.46 23.05 5.56
N GLN A 41 -1.92 24.06 4.82
CA GLN A 41 -1.26 24.51 3.58
C GLN A 41 0.20 24.94 3.83
N PHE A 42 0.44 25.63 4.94
CA PHE A 42 1.78 26.04 5.34
C PHE A 42 2.70 24.84 5.62
N LEU A 43 2.20 23.82 6.30
CA LEU A 43 2.98 22.64 6.69
C LEU A 43 3.06 21.57 5.59
N ASN A 44 2.09 21.50 4.69
CA ASN A 44 1.93 20.40 3.76
C ASN A 44 3.06 20.33 2.74
N ARG A 45 3.95 19.39 2.96
CA ARG A 45 5.03 18.99 2.03
C ARG A 45 4.93 17.49 1.71
N THR A 46 3.75 16.93 1.93
CA THR A 46 3.51 15.50 1.70
C THR A 46 3.49 15.19 0.21
N CYS A 47 4.04 14.04 -0.17
CA CYS A 47 4.10 13.56 -1.55
C CYS A 47 3.16 12.38 -1.80
N THR A 48 2.58 11.80 -0.73
CA THR A 48 1.71 10.63 -0.83
C THR A 48 0.35 10.92 -0.19
N PRO A 49 -0.74 10.28 -0.68
CA PRO A 49 -2.07 10.41 -0.08
C PRO A 49 -2.09 10.01 1.39
N PHE A 50 -1.39 8.93 1.74
CA PHE A 50 -1.28 8.47 3.13
C PHE A 50 -0.56 9.49 4.04
N GLY A 51 0.51 10.12 3.54
CA GLY A 51 1.20 11.18 4.26
C GLY A 51 0.30 12.40 4.48
N LYS A 52 -0.47 12.78 3.45
CA LYS A 52 -1.44 13.86 3.50
C LYS A 52 -2.54 13.60 4.54
N GLU A 53 -3.13 12.42 4.52
CA GLU A 53 -4.13 11.98 5.50
C GLU A 53 -3.56 11.95 6.93
N THR A 54 -2.34 11.45 7.10
CA THR A 54 -1.66 11.40 8.40
C THR A 54 -1.42 12.80 8.96
N LEU A 55 -0.96 13.74 8.13
CA LEU A 55 -0.78 15.14 8.54
C LEU A 55 -2.12 15.75 8.95
N SER A 56 -3.18 15.54 8.17
CA SER A 56 -4.51 16.06 8.51
C SER A 56 -5.03 15.51 9.84
N ARG A 57 -4.82 14.22 10.08
CA ARG A 57 -5.19 13.58 11.34
C ARG A 57 -4.41 14.14 12.52
N TRP A 58 -3.11 14.39 12.37
CA TRP A 58 -2.30 14.98 13.43
C TRP A 58 -2.72 16.40 13.79
N LEU A 59 -3.21 17.16 12.84
CA LEU A 59 -3.69 18.52 13.08
C LEU A 59 -5.11 18.56 13.68
N ARG A 60 -5.91 17.52 13.44
CA ARG A 60 -7.26 17.41 14.01
C ARG A 60 -7.28 16.75 15.39
N GLN A 61 -6.35 15.82 15.63
CA GLN A 61 -6.31 15.03 16.86
C GLN A 61 -5.12 15.47 17.73
N LEU A 62 -5.45 16.15 18.82
CA LEU A 62 -4.44 16.52 19.80
C LEU A 62 -3.99 15.29 20.59
N LEU A 63 -2.70 15.23 20.87
CA LEU A 63 -2.15 14.25 21.81
C LEU A 63 -2.32 14.79 23.23
N ASP A 64 -2.82 13.96 24.14
CA ASP A 64 -3.04 14.25 25.54
C ASP A 64 -1.99 13.61 26.46
N LYS A 65 -1.25 12.61 25.97
CA LYS A 65 -0.22 11.92 26.74
C LYS A 65 1.16 12.53 26.52
N LYS A 66 1.79 12.91 27.61
CA LYS A 66 3.11 13.54 27.61
C LYS A 66 4.16 12.69 26.88
N GLU A 67 4.17 11.38 27.12
CA GLU A 67 5.13 10.44 26.52
C GLU A 67 5.01 10.39 24.99
N GLU A 68 3.79 10.45 24.46
CA GLU A 68 3.53 10.46 23.00
C GLU A 68 3.98 11.78 22.38
N ILE A 69 3.78 12.89 23.09
CA ILE A 69 4.22 14.23 22.65
C ILE A 69 5.75 14.29 22.60
N GLU A 70 6.43 13.87 23.67
CA GLU A 70 7.89 13.87 23.75
C GLU A 70 8.52 12.95 22.68
N THR A 71 7.96 11.75 22.50
CA THR A 71 8.41 10.82 21.45
C THR A 71 8.29 11.42 20.06
N ARG A 72 7.18 12.10 19.77
CA ARG A 72 6.99 12.78 18.48
C ARG A 72 7.95 13.94 18.30
N GLN A 73 8.18 14.73 19.33
CA GLN A 73 9.13 15.85 19.30
C GLN A 73 10.57 15.36 19.06
N GLN A 74 10.98 14.28 19.71
CA GLN A 74 12.30 13.66 19.51
C GLN A 74 12.46 13.15 18.08
N ALA A 75 11.46 12.47 17.52
CA ALA A 75 11.49 11.99 16.15
C ALA A 75 11.59 13.15 15.13
N ILE A 76 10.86 14.23 15.35
CA ILE A 76 10.95 15.44 14.50
C ILE A 76 12.35 16.06 14.60
N LEU A 77 12.90 16.18 15.82
CA LEU A 77 14.23 16.73 16.04
C LEU A 77 15.31 15.87 15.38
N GLU A 78 15.21 14.55 15.47
CA GLU A 78 16.11 13.63 14.82
C GLU A 78 16.05 13.78 13.28
N LEU A 79 14.86 13.67 12.69
CA LEU A 79 14.67 13.81 11.24
C LEU A 79 15.06 15.20 10.72
N SER A 80 14.97 16.24 11.54
CA SER A 80 15.36 17.60 11.12
C SER A 80 16.84 17.71 10.78
N ARG A 81 17.69 16.85 11.34
CA ARG A 81 19.14 16.81 11.11
C ARG A 81 19.55 16.09 9.83
N TYR A 82 18.68 15.26 9.28
CA TYR A 82 18.95 14.43 8.09
C TYR A 82 18.37 15.06 6.82
N ASN A 83 18.96 16.17 6.37
CA ASN A 83 18.47 16.90 5.20
C ASN A 83 18.47 16.07 3.93
N ASP A 84 19.57 15.36 3.63
CA ASP A 84 19.71 14.54 2.43
C ASP A 84 18.69 13.39 2.40
N PHE A 85 18.44 12.79 3.56
CA PHE A 85 17.40 11.76 3.68
C PHE A 85 16.01 12.31 3.37
N ARG A 86 15.63 13.44 3.98
CA ARG A 86 14.32 14.08 3.79
C ARG A 86 14.12 14.51 2.35
N GLU A 87 15.16 15.07 1.72
CA GLU A 87 15.10 15.48 0.33
C GLU A 87 14.95 14.28 -0.61
N THR A 88 15.77 13.24 -0.45
CA THR A 88 15.69 12.01 -1.26
C THR A 88 14.34 11.32 -1.07
N PHE A 89 13.85 11.22 0.15
CA PHE A 89 12.54 10.64 0.45
C PHE A 89 11.42 11.41 -0.25
N ARG A 90 11.47 12.74 -0.20
CA ARG A 90 10.48 13.60 -0.85
C ARG A 90 10.53 13.49 -2.37
N ILE A 91 11.73 13.54 -2.96
CA ILE A 91 11.91 13.39 -4.42
C ILE A 91 11.32 12.05 -4.88
N THR A 92 11.69 10.96 -4.20
CA THR A 92 11.16 9.62 -4.50
C THR A 92 9.64 9.58 -4.40
N GLY A 93 9.06 10.10 -3.32
CA GLY A 93 7.61 10.17 -3.16
C GLY A 93 6.90 10.99 -4.24
N CYS A 94 7.51 12.09 -4.69
CA CYS A 94 6.96 12.91 -5.78
C CYS A 94 7.04 12.24 -7.15
N LEU A 95 8.06 11.43 -7.42
CA LEU A 95 8.19 10.66 -8.67
C LEU A 95 7.09 9.61 -8.81
N TYR A 96 6.69 8.99 -7.70
CA TYR A 96 5.66 7.94 -7.67
C TYR A 96 4.26 8.47 -7.32
N LYS A 97 4.06 9.79 -7.29
CA LYS A 97 2.79 10.42 -6.90
C LYS A 97 1.58 9.99 -7.75
N ASN A 98 1.81 9.59 -9.00
CA ASN A 98 0.75 9.20 -9.95
C ASN A 98 0.22 7.78 -9.76
N GLU A 99 0.73 7.03 -8.78
CA GLU A 99 0.30 5.65 -8.48
C GLU A 99 -0.78 5.58 -7.38
N GLU A 100 -1.64 6.60 -7.28
CA GLU A 100 -2.79 6.56 -6.34
C GLU A 100 -3.70 5.35 -6.59
N THR A 101 -3.83 4.93 -7.85
CA THR A 101 -4.56 3.72 -8.23
C THR A 101 -3.92 2.47 -7.61
N GLY A 102 -2.59 2.36 -7.67
CA GLY A 102 -1.87 1.19 -7.15
C GLY A 102 -2.02 0.96 -5.64
N MET A 103 -2.20 2.02 -4.84
CA MET A 103 -2.39 1.86 -3.39
C MET A 103 -3.79 1.33 -3.05
N LYS A 104 -4.83 1.76 -3.79
CA LYS A 104 -6.19 1.23 -3.65
C LYS A 104 -6.26 -0.22 -4.10
N ASP A 105 -5.68 -0.51 -5.24
CA ASP A 105 -5.62 -1.87 -5.80
C ASP A 105 -4.84 -2.81 -4.87
N LEU A 106 -3.74 -2.33 -4.28
CA LEU A 106 -2.95 -3.08 -3.31
C LEU A 106 -3.75 -3.37 -2.03
N LYS A 107 -4.49 -2.37 -1.52
CA LYS A 107 -5.35 -2.55 -0.35
C LYS A 107 -6.47 -3.53 -0.63
N GLU A 108 -7.16 -3.39 -1.75
CA GLU A 108 -8.19 -4.34 -2.20
C GLU A 108 -7.62 -5.75 -2.39
N TRP A 109 -6.40 -5.86 -2.92
CA TRP A 109 -5.71 -7.14 -3.07
C TRP A 109 -5.38 -7.78 -1.71
N ILE A 110 -4.88 -7.00 -0.73
CA ILE A 110 -4.58 -7.48 0.63
C ILE A 110 -5.85 -7.89 1.37
N GLU A 111 -6.92 -7.12 1.21
CA GLU A 111 -8.22 -7.38 1.85
C GLU A 111 -9.03 -8.45 1.10
N SER A 112 -8.64 -8.78 -0.14
CA SER A 112 -9.33 -9.80 -0.92
C SER A 112 -9.22 -11.17 -0.26
N PRO A 113 -10.34 -11.88 -0.07
CA PRO A 113 -10.30 -13.21 0.50
C PRO A 113 -9.55 -14.16 -0.45
N LEU A 114 -8.69 -15.01 0.12
CA LEU A 114 -8.04 -16.10 -0.63
C LEU A 114 -9.10 -17.06 -1.17
N VAL A 115 -9.61 -16.80 -2.37
CA VAL A 115 -10.77 -17.50 -2.95
C VAL A 115 -10.45 -18.96 -3.24
N PHE A 116 -9.19 -19.30 -3.52
CA PHE A 116 -8.81 -20.65 -3.97
C PHE A 116 -8.48 -21.62 -2.83
N LEU A 117 -7.73 -21.18 -1.82
CA LEU A 117 -7.24 -22.03 -0.72
C LEU A 117 -8.28 -22.47 0.32
N PRO A 118 -9.29 -21.65 0.71
CA PRO A 118 -10.21 -22.05 1.77
C PRO A 118 -11.28 -23.06 1.35
N GLN A 119 -11.46 -23.30 0.05
CA GLN A 119 -12.44 -24.26 -0.42
C GLN A 119 -11.91 -25.69 -0.25
N LYS A 120 -12.51 -26.47 0.64
CA LYS A 120 -12.09 -27.86 0.97
C LYS A 120 -11.89 -28.73 -0.27
N SER A 121 -12.70 -28.56 -1.32
CA SER A 121 -12.55 -29.28 -2.58
C SER A 121 -11.23 -28.98 -3.30
N ASN A 122 -10.75 -27.74 -3.23
CA ASN A 122 -9.51 -27.33 -3.88
C ASN A 122 -8.26 -27.85 -3.15
N GLN A 123 -8.34 -28.01 -1.83
CA GLN A 123 -7.26 -28.63 -1.04
C GLN A 123 -7.05 -30.11 -1.45
N TRP A 124 -8.13 -30.85 -1.69
CA TRP A 124 -8.04 -32.22 -2.18
C TRP A 124 -7.37 -32.30 -3.55
N ILE A 125 -7.66 -31.38 -4.45
CA ILE A 125 -7.03 -31.31 -5.77
C ILE A 125 -5.52 -31.08 -5.66
N CYS A 126 -5.09 -30.20 -4.76
CA CYS A 126 -3.67 -29.91 -4.53
C CYS A 126 -2.87 -31.14 -4.07
N TRP A 127 -3.51 -32.08 -3.35
CA TRP A 127 -2.87 -33.31 -2.91
C TRP A 127 -3.06 -34.47 -3.90
N ALA A 128 -4.24 -34.60 -4.47
CA ALA A 128 -4.58 -35.72 -5.38
C ALA A 128 -3.76 -35.68 -6.67
N VAL A 129 -3.56 -34.49 -7.25
CA VAL A 129 -2.86 -34.38 -8.54
C VAL A 129 -1.38 -34.79 -8.46
N PRO A 130 -0.56 -34.31 -7.49
CA PRO A 130 0.82 -34.82 -7.34
C PRO A 130 0.86 -36.32 -7.05
N CYS A 131 -0.03 -36.84 -6.21
CA CYS A 131 -0.08 -38.27 -5.92
C CYS A 131 -0.37 -39.15 -7.16
N ILE A 132 -1.32 -38.73 -8.00
CA ILE A 132 -1.64 -39.40 -9.25
C ILE A 132 -0.45 -39.38 -10.21
N ASN A 133 0.24 -38.24 -10.35
CA ASN A 133 1.41 -38.12 -11.21
C ASN A 133 2.57 -39.02 -10.73
N ILE A 134 2.83 -39.10 -9.42
CA ILE A 134 3.83 -39.97 -8.84
C ILE A 134 3.50 -41.44 -9.09
N LEU A 135 2.21 -41.81 -8.92
CA LEU A 135 1.73 -43.17 -9.18
C LEU A 135 1.90 -43.56 -10.66
N LEU A 136 1.53 -42.70 -11.60
CA LEU A 136 1.69 -42.92 -13.02
C LEU A 136 3.18 -43.05 -13.42
N PHE A 137 4.02 -42.26 -12.81
CA PHE A 137 5.47 -42.35 -13.02
C PHE A 137 6.01 -43.70 -12.53
N ALA A 138 5.64 -44.12 -11.34
CA ALA A 138 6.06 -45.39 -10.77
C ALA A 138 5.57 -46.61 -11.60
N LEU A 139 4.32 -46.58 -12.09
CA LEU A 139 3.79 -47.61 -12.97
C LEU A 139 4.48 -47.63 -14.34
N GLY A 140 4.91 -46.47 -14.85
CA GLY A 140 5.72 -46.37 -16.06
C GLY A 140 7.11 -46.98 -15.89
N MET A 141 7.77 -46.76 -14.71
CA MET A 141 9.06 -47.37 -14.40
C MET A 141 9.02 -48.88 -14.24
N LEU A 142 7.86 -49.45 -13.84
CA LEU A 142 7.65 -50.89 -13.71
C LEU A 142 7.22 -51.56 -15.04
N ASP A 143 7.24 -50.82 -16.15
CA ASP A 143 6.85 -51.26 -17.49
C ASP A 143 5.40 -51.81 -17.60
N ILE A 144 4.57 -51.44 -16.61
CA ILE A 144 3.13 -51.85 -16.56
C ILE A 144 2.28 -50.93 -17.45
N LEU A 145 2.68 -49.62 -17.54
CA LEU A 145 2.03 -48.61 -18.35
C LEU A 145 3.04 -47.89 -19.23
N SER A 146 2.65 -47.55 -20.46
CA SER A 146 3.49 -46.76 -21.35
C SER A 146 3.77 -45.38 -20.72
N MET A 147 5.04 -44.96 -20.72
CA MET A 147 5.50 -43.66 -20.20
C MET A 147 4.78 -42.45 -20.83
N SER A 148 4.15 -42.65 -21.98
CA SER A 148 3.33 -41.64 -22.68
C SER A 148 2.14 -41.15 -21.84
N TRP A 149 1.55 -41.99 -21.01
CA TRP A 149 0.42 -41.65 -20.16
C TRP A 149 0.81 -40.65 -19.06
N PHE A 150 1.99 -40.82 -18.47
CA PHE A 150 2.55 -39.84 -17.54
C PHE A 150 2.75 -38.47 -18.20
N GLY A 151 3.35 -38.45 -19.42
CA GLY A 151 3.56 -37.24 -20.18
C GLY A 151 2.27 -36.48 -20.48
N LEU A 152 1.21 -37.18 -20.90
CA LEU A 152 -0.12 -36.60 -21.15
C LEU A 152 -0.74 -36.02 -19.88
N ALA A 153 -0.69 -36.74 -18.76
CA ALA A 153 -1.24 -36.27 -17.48
C ALA A 153 -0.51 -35.04 -16.97
N PHE A 154 0.83 -35.01 -17.07
CA PHE A 154 1.64 -33.87 -16.67
C PHE A 154 1.39 -32.64 -17.54
N CYS A 155 1.33 -32.79 -18.87
CA CYS A 155 1.03 -31.68 -19.79
C CYS A 155 -0.38 -31.11 -19.57
N SER A 156 -1.39 -31.97 -19.37
CA SER A 156 -2.76 -31.52 -19.12
C SER A 156 -2.86 -30.73 -17.82
N PHE A 157 -2.15 -31.13 -16.78
CA PHE A 157 -2.07 -30.39 -15.52
C PHE A 157 -1.34 -29.05 -15.69
N ALA A 158 -0.22 -29.02 -16.39
CA ALA A 158 0.54 -27.78 -16.64
C ALA A 158 -0.31 -26.75 -17.41
N ILE A 159 -1.08 -27.20 -18.40
CA ILE A 159 -2.02 -26.34 -19.15
C ILE A 159 -3.16 -25.83 -18.25
N ALA A 160 -3.74 -26.70 -17.42
CA ALA A 160 -4.81 -26.32 -16.51
C ALA A 160 -4.34 -25.31 -15.45
N SER A 161 -3.16 -25.54 -14.86
CA SER A 161 -2.57 -24.62 -13.87
C SER A 161 -2.20 -23.25 -14.48
N SER A 162 -1.68 -23.23 -15.71
CA SER A 162 -1.35 -21.98 -16.40
C SER A 162 -2.59 -21.13 -16.74
N ARG A 163 -3.74 -21.76 -17.00
CA ARG A 163 -5.01 -21.07 -17.23
C ARG A 163 -5.63 -20.53 -15.95
N LEU A 164 -5.44 -21.22 -14.83
CA LEU A 164 -5.90 -20.77 -13.50
C LEU A 164 -5.12 -19.56 -12.97
N VAL A 165 -3.83 -19.49 -13.24
CA VAL A 165 -2.95 -18.36 -12.83
C VAL A 165 -3.20 -17.11 -13.68
N ARG A 166 -3.71 -17.25 -14.91
CA ARG A 166 -4.02 -16.10 -15.79
C ARG A 166 -5.40 -15.47 -15.58
N ARG A 167 -6.21 -15.98 -14.67
CA ARG A 167 -7.48 -15.37 -14.23
C ARG A 167 -7.33 -14.66 -12.89
#